data_e25fd89b22f2f27f5a9f252e3caf1238
#
_entry.id   e25fd89b22f2f27f5a9f252e3caf1238
#
_cell.length_a   1.000
_cell.length_b   1.000
_cell.length_c   1.000
_cell.angle_alpha   90.00
_cell.angle_beta   90.00
_cell.angle_gamma   90.00
#
_symmetry.space_group_name_H-M   'P 1'
#
loop_
_entity.id
_entity.type
_entity.pdbx_description
1 polymer ?
#
loop_
_entity_poly.entity_id
_entity_poly.type
_entity_poly.pdbx_seq_one_letter_code
_entity_poly.pdbx_strand_id
1 'polypeptide(L)'
;TPAMGKKVEFDFEAVGPKNMYMMYHEELESLAKFNPEMERARFWMTFGDEYIKHLTVLQNVGMTRIDPVKYQGKEIIPLQFLAAVLPKPETLGETTKGNTNIGVIATGEALDGSGEKTFYINNICSHEAAYEETGNQAVSYTTGVPAMIGSAMMLTGKWSGEGVFNMEEMDPDPFMDMLNDHGLPWQVKELDGPVGF
;
A
#
# COMPACT_ATOMS: atom_id res chain seq x y z
N THR A 1 13.31 12.99 -6.39
CA THR A 1 14.16 11.80 -6.24
C THR A 1 13.63 10.73 -7.19
N PRO A 2 14.49 10.01 -7.94
CA PRO A 2 14.04 8.92 -8.80
C PRO A 2 13.29 7.86 -7.97
N ALA A 3 12.29 7.21 -8.57
CA ALA A 3 11.61 6.09 -7.94
C ALA A 3 12.64 5.03 -7.50
N MET A 4 12.46 4.48 -6.30
CA MET A 4 13.39 3.52 -5.67
C MET A 4 14.82 4.06 -5.42
N GLY A 5 15.04 5.37 -5.50
CA GLY A 5 16.36 5.99 -5.30
C GLY A 5 16.85 6.01 -3.84
N LYS A 6 15.98 5.76 -2.89
CA LYS A 6 16.32 5.59 -1.46
C LYS A 6 15.82 4.25 -0.98
N LYS A 7 16.70 3.49 -0.31
CA LYS A 7 16.45 2.18 0.26
C LYS A 7 16.77 2.22 1.75
N VAL A 8 15.89 1.68 2.58
CA VAL A 8 16.06 1.58 4.03
C VAL A 8 15.55 0.22 4.49
N GLU A 9 16.21 -0.38 5.48
CA GLU A 9 15.68 -1.55 6.17
C GLU A 9 14.76 -1.11 7.31
N PHE A 10 13.61 -1.78 7.44
CA PHE A 10 12.67 -1.60 8.53
C PHE A 10 12.24 -2.97 9.05
N ASP A 11 12.16 -3.11 10.38
CA ASP A 11 11.71 -4.34 11.02
C ASP A 11 10.19 -4.28 11.22
N PHE A 12 9.48 -4.94 10.32
CA PHE A 12 8.02 -4.99 10.34
C PHE A 12 7.52 -6.07 11.31
N GLU A 13 6.62 -5.71 12.19
CA GLU A 13 5.96 -6.69 13.05
C GLU A 13 5.31 -7.81 12.25
N ALA A 14 5.48 -9.06 12.69
CA ALA A 14 5.00 -10.30 12.06
C ALA A 14 5.56 -10.59 10.65
N VAL A 15 6.40 -9.71 10.09
CA VAL A 15 7.05 -9.89 8.77
C VAL A 15 8.56 -9.96 8.91
N GLY A 16 9.12 -9.26 9.92
CA GLY A 16 10.56 -9.14 10.15
C GLY A 16 11.24 -8.07 9.28
N PRO A 17 12.58 -8.00 9.34
CA PRO A 17 13.33 -6.97 8.62
C PRO A 17 13.20 -7.12 7.11
N LYS A 18 12.81 -6.03 6.45
CA LYS A 18 12.66 -5.93 5.00
C LYS A 18 13.25 -4.63 4.48
N ASN A 19 13.80 -4.68 3.29
CA ASN A 19 14.16 -3.50 2.55
C ASN A 19 12.91 -2.82 1.99
N MET A 20 12.72 -1.56 2.32
CA MET A 20 11.70 -0.73 1.73
C MET A 20 12.34 0.36 0.85
N TYR A 21 11.63 0.73 -0.19
CA TYR A 21 12.08 1.66 -1.21
C TYR A 21 11.15 2.87 -1.26
N MET A 22 11.73 4.07 -1.26
CA MET A 22 10.95 5.30 -1.39
C MET A 22 10.40 5.41 -2.81
N MET A 23 9.09 5.60 -2.89
CA MET A 23 8.37 5.70 -4.16
C MET A 23 7.43 6.90 -4.14
N TYR A 24 7.00 7.34 -5.32
CA TYR A 24 5.83 8.17 -5.47
C TYR A 24 4.57 7.29 -5.34
N HIS A 25 3.54 7.85 -4.72
CA HIS A 25 2.20 7.30 -4.70
C HIS A 25 1.19 8.44 -4.76
N GLU A 26 0.09 8.25 -5.47
CA GLU A 26 -0.92 9.30 -5.70
C GLU A 26 -1.57 9.82 -4.42
N GLU A 27 -1.69 9.00 -3.39
CA GLU A 27 -2.22 9.38 -2.08
C GLU A 27 -1.43 10.53 -1.42
N LEU A 28 -0.15 10.68 -1.77
CA LEU A 28 0.65 11.80 -1.26
C LEU A 28 0.14 13.16 -1.73
N GLU A 29 -0.53 13.23 -2.89
CA GLU A 29 -1.07 14.47 -3.43
C GLU A 29 -2.29 14.93 -2.63
N SER A 30 -3.21 14.01 -2.33
CA SER A 30 -4.40 14.33 -1.56
C SER A 30 -4.07 14.59 -0.09
N LEU A 31 -3.19 13.79 0.52
CA LEU A 31 -2.69 14.03 1.88
C LEU A 31 -2.09 15.44 2.02
N ALA A 32 -1.21 15.85 1.11
CA ALA A 32 -0.62 17.18 1.14
C ALA A 32 -1.63 18.32 0.89
N LYS A 33 -2.63 18.06 0.04
CA LYS A 33 -3.69 19.03 -0.27
C LYS A 33 -4.59 19.31 0.93
N PHE A 34 -4.97 18.26 1.67
CA PHE A 34 -5.91 18.37 2.79
C PHE A 34 -5.23 18.63 4.15
N ASN A 35 -3.90 18.50 4.21
CA ASN A 35 -3.09 18.79 5.41
C ASN A 35 -1.96 19.77 5.07
N PRO A 36 -2.28 21.05 4.83
CA PRO A 36 -1.29 22.05 4.38
C PRO A 36 -0.18 22.35 5.40
N GLU A 37 -0.40 22.05 6.68
CA GLU A 37 0.58 22.14 7.75
C GLU A 37 1.57 20.96 7.80
N MET A 38 1.32 19.91 7.01
CA MET A 38 2.21 18.75 6.96
C MET A 38 3.52 19.10 6.28
N GLU A 39 4.62 19.07 7.02
CA GLU A 39 5.94 19.41 6.49
C GLU A 39 6.49 18.34 5.54
N ARG A 40 6.07 17.08 5.74
CA ARG A 40 6.63 15.96 4.99
C ARG A 40 5.70 14.76 4.93
N ALA A 41 5.47 14.24 3.72
CA ALA A 41 4.86 12.94 3.46
C ALA A 41 5.79 12.09 2.59
N ARG A 42 5.87 10.78 2.88
CA ARG A 42 6.69 9.82 2.12
C ARG A 42 5.95 8.50 2.03
N PHE A 43 6.03 7.88 0.87
CA PHE A 43 5.53 6.54 0.65
C PHE A 43 6.70 5.57 0.49
N TRP A 44 6.57 4.41 1.14
CA TRP A 44 7.56 3.35 1.12
C TRP A 44 6.88 2.02 0.81
N MET A 45 7.53 1.21 -0.02
CA MET A 45 7.04 -0.14 -0.34
C MET A 45 8.20 -1.14 -0.29
N THR A 46 7.88 -2.34 0.18
CA THR A 46 8.83 -3.46 0.22
C THR A 46 8.77 -4.26 -1.07
N PHE A 47 9.94 -4.70 -1.55
CA PHE A 47 10.05 -5.66 -2.64
C PHE A 47 11.07 -6.72 -2.24
N GLY A 48 10.77 -7.99 -2.50
CA GLY A 48 11.73 -9.08 -2.30
C GLY A 48 12.91 -8.95 -3.26
N ASP A 49 14.10 -9.35 -2.83
CA ASP A 49 15.32 -9.24 -3.64
C ASP A 49 15.21 -10.00 -4.97
N GLU A 50 14.56 -11.17 -4.99
CA GLU A 50 14.32 -11.93 -6.22
C GLU A 50 13.37 -11.20 -7.17
N TYR A 51 12.32 -10.52 -6.65
CA TYR A 51 11.45 -9.69 -7.46
C TYR A 51 12.21 -8.56 -8.14
N ILE A 52 13.03 -7.82 -7.39
CA ILE A 52 13.87 -6.74 -7.92
C ILE A 52 14.83 -7.25 -8.99
N LYS A 53 15.46 -8.42 -8.75
CA LYS A 53 16.36 -9.05 -9.70
C LYS A 53 15.66 -9.40 -11.01
N HIS A 54 14.50 -10.06 -10.96
CA HIS A 54 13.72 -10.38 -12.15
C HIS A 54 13.28 -9.13 -12.90
N LEU A 55 12.76 -8.12 -12.19
CA LEU A 55 12.35 -6.85 -12.80
C LEU A 55 13.52 -6.15 -13.49
N THR A 56 14.70 -6.14 -12.85
CA THR A 56 15.92 -5.56 -13.41
C THR A 56 16.33 -6.26 -14.70
N VAL A 57 16.30 -7.60 -14.74
CA VAL A 57 16.59 -8.37 -15.97
C VAL A 57 15.60 -8.03 -17.08
N LEU A 58 14.30 -8.04 -16.78
CA LEU A 58 13.25 -7.69 -17.75
C LEU A 58 13.41 -6.26 -18.30
N GLN A 59 13.81 -5.33 -17.43
CA GLN A 59 14.10 -3.94 -17.82
C GLN A 59 15.32 -3.86 -18.73
N ASN A 60 16.41 -4.52 -18.36
CA ASN A 60 17.67 -4.51 -19.13
C ASN A 60 17.52 -5.11 -20.53
N VAL A 61 16.67 -6.13 -20.70
CA VAL A 61 16.37 -6.72 -22.02
C VAL A 61 15.22 -6.01 -22.75
N GLY A 62 14.70 -4.90 -22.21
CA GLY A 62 13.69 -4.07 -22.85
C GLY A 62 12.27 -4.62 -22.82
N MET A 63 11.97 -5.63 -22.01
CA MET A 63 10.62 -6.19 -21.88
C MET A 63 9.62 -5.27 -21.17
N THR A 64 10.10 -4.27 -20.43
CA THR A 64 9.27 -3.26 -19.76
C THR A 64 8.99 -2.02 -20.60
N ARG A 65 9.46 -1.99 -21.87
CA ARG A 65 9.24 -0.85 -22.77
C ARG A 65 7.76 -0.72 -23.15
N ILE A 66 7.30 0.53 -23.23
CA ILE A 66 5.93 0.90 -23.63
C ILE A 66 5.84 1.36 -25.08
N ASP A 67 6.97 1.67 -25.71
CA ASP A 67 7.04 2.03 -27.12
C ASP A 67 6.98 0.76 -28.00
N PRO A 68 6.27 0.82 -29.15
CA PRO A 68 6.14 -0.33 -30.02
C PRO A 68 7.47 -0.71 -30.69
N VAL A 69 7.71 -2.00 -30.82
CA VAL A 69 8.83 -2.58 -31.57
C VAL A 69 8.31 -3.40 -32.76
N LYS A 70 9.00 -3.36 -33.88
CA LYS A 70 8.64 -4.15 -35.06
C LYS A 70 9.18 -5.57 -34.93
N TYR A 71 8.30 -6.54 -35.08
CA TYR A 71 8.63 -7.96 -35.14
C TYR A 71 7.80 -8.69 -36.20
N GLN A 72 8.45 -9.31 -37.19
CA GLN A 72 7.78 -10.04 -38.27
C GLN A 72 6.66 -9.24 -38.96
N GLY A 73 6.89 -7.96 -39.24
CA GLY A 73 5.94 -7.06 -39.89
C GLY A 73 4.78 -6.57 -39.02
N LYS A 74 4.74 -6.90 -37.75
CA LYS A 74 3.77 -6.42 -36.75
C LYS A 74 4.43 -5.48 -35.76
N GLU A 75 3.65 -4.60 -35.16
CA GLU A 75 4.06 -3.80 -34.00
C GLU A 75 3.64 -4.51 -32.73
N ILE A 76 4.57 -4.64 -31.78
CA ILE A 76 4.35 -5.25 -30.48
C ILE A 76 4.84 -4.28 -29.42
N ILE A 77 4.05 -4.05 -28.38
CA ILE A 77 4.47 -3.33 -27.18
C ILE A 77 5.01 -4.38 -26.18
N PRO A 78 6.33 -4.37 -25.87
CA PRO A 78 6.96 -5.40 -25.04
C PRO A 78 6.27 -5.60 -23.69
N LEU A 79 5.91 -4.51 -22.99
CA LEU A 79 5.22 -4.58 -21.71
C LEU A 79 3.86 -5.29 -21.80
N GLN A 80 3.09 -5.07 -22.86
CA GLN A 80 1.81 -5.74 -23.06
C GLN A 80 2.00 -7.24 -23.34
N PHE A 81 3.04 -7.60 -24.09
CA PHE A 81 3.37 -9.00 -24.31
C PHE A 81 3.82 -9.67 -23.02
N LEU A 82 4.69 -9.01 -22.24
CA LEU A 82 5.10 -9.49 -20.93
C LEU A 82 3.89 -9.74 -20.02
N ALA A 83 2.97 -8.79 -19.92
CA ALA A 83 1.75 -8.93 -19.12
C ALA A 83 0.88 -10.13 -19.55
N ALA A 84 0.85 -10.43 -20.86
CA ALA A 84 0.08 -11.56 -21.38
C ALA A 84 0.67 -12.94 -21.06
N VAL A 85 1.99 -13.03 -20.77
CA VAL A 85 2.67 -14.30 -20.45
C VAL A 85 2.95 -14.47 -18.98
N LEU A 86 2.83 -13.41 -18.16
CA LEU A 86 2.98 -13.52 -16.71
C LEU A 86 1.85 -14.34 -16.09
N PRO A 87 2.13 -15.09 -15.00
CA PRO A 87 1.08 -15.72 -14.20
C PRO A 87 0.04 -14.69 -13.76
N LYS A 88 -1.22 -15.07 -13.82
CA LYS A 88 -2.29 -14.19 -13.34
C LYS A 88 -2.24 -14.07 -11.81
N PRO A 89 -2.36 -12.86 -11.25
CA PRO A 89 -2.28 -12.65 -9.80
C PRO A 89 -3.26 -13.50 -8.98
N GLU A 90 -4.46 -13.75 -9.50
CA GLU A 90 -5.47 -14.60 -8.85
C GLU A 90 -5.03 -16.06 -8.66
N THR A 91 -4.07 -16.54 -9.46
CA THR A 91 -3.57 -17.92 -9.34
C THR A 91 -2.48 -18.07 -8.27
N LEU A 92 -2.01 -16.98 -7.69
CA LEU A 92 -0.92 -16.99 -6.70
C LEU A 92 -1.45 -17.13 -5.26
N GLY A 93 -2.73 -16.90 -5.02
CA GLY A 93 -3.32 -16.87 -3.67
C GLY A 93 -3.07 -18.14 -2.86
N GLU A 94 -3.27 -19.31 -3.47
CA GLU A 94 -3.09 -20.63 -2.82
C GLU A 94 -1.66 -20.88 -2.34
N THR A 95 -0.68 -20.35 -3.05
CA THR A 95 0.75 -20.60 -2.77
C THR A 95 1.44 -19.48 -1.99
N THR A 96 0.81 -18.33 -1.87
CA THR A 96 1.37 -17.19 -1.14
C THR A 96 1.24 -17.41 0.37
N LYS A 97 2.34 -17.23 1.09
CA LYS A 97 2.46 -17.49 2.52
C LYS A 97 3.02 -16.29 3.28
N GLY A 98 2.69 -16.19 4.57
CA GLY A 98 3.18 -15.17 5.49
C GLY A 98 2.20 -14.02 5.65
N ASN A 99 2.70 -12.83 5.97
CA ASN A 99 1.87 -11.68 6.33
C ASN A 99 2.20 -10.45 5.49
N THR A 100 1.19 -9.61 5.30
CA THR A 100 1.38 -8.18 4.99
C THR A 100 1.36 -7.38 6.29
N ASN A 101 2.12 -6.28 6.32
CA ASN A 101 2.03 -5.25 7.34
C ASN A 101 1.94 -3.91 6.62
N ILE A 102 0.81 -3.22 6.79
CA ILE A 102 0.54 -1.93 6.16
C ILE A 102 0.29 -0.92 7.27
N GLY A 103 0.99 0.21 7.22
CA GLY A 103 0.84 1.19 8.27
C GLY A 103 1.35 2.57 7.95
N VAL A 104 1.09 3.48 8.87
CA VAL A 104 1.51 4.89 8.83
C VAL A 104 2.31 5.20 10.08
N ILE A 105 3.44 5.87 9.91
CA ILE A 105 4.17 6.50 11.01
C ILE A 105 3.92 8.00 10.91
N ALA A 106 3.27 8.56 11.92
CA ALA A 106 2.96 9.99 12.02
C ALA A 106 3.71 10.60 13.20
N THR A 107 4.36 11.74 12.95
CA THR A 107 5.04 12.55 13.99
C THR A 107 4.46 13.94 13.98
N GLY A 108 4.11 14.48 15.14
CA GLY A 108 3.59 15.84 15.29
C GLY A 108 3.36 16.24 16.72
N GLU A 109 2.97 17.50 16.92
CA GLU A 109 2.59 18.01 18.24
C GLU A 109 1.28 17.37 18.70
N ALA A 110 1.29 16.86 19.92
CA ALA A 110 0.10 16.26 20.52
C ALA A 110 -0.94 17.33 20.85
N LEU A 111 -2.21 17.05 20.54
CA LEU A 111 -3.33 18.00 20.77
C LEU A 111 -3.55 18.35 22.25
N ASP A 112 -3.10 17.52 23.15
CA ASP A 112 -3.16 17.74 24.61
C ASP A 112 -2.03 18.61 25.15
N GLY A 113 -1.11 19.06 24.29
CA GLY A 113 0.04 19.89 24.65
C GLY A 113 1.19 19.11 25.33
N SER A 114 1.19 17.78 25.27
CA SER A 114 2.25 16.95 25.88
C SER A 114 3.57 16.96 25.06
N GLY A 115 3.64 17.73 23.97
CA GLY A 115 4.81 17.86 23.11
C GLY A 115 4.74 16.96 21.89
N GLU A 116 5.88 16.85 21.17
CA GLU A 116 5.99 16.01 19.99
C GLU A 116 5.84 14.53 20.32
N LYS A 117 5.00 13.85 19.53
CA LYS A 117 4.77 12.41 19.62
C LYS A 117 4.89 11.75 18.27
N THR A 118 5.28 10.47 18.29
CA THR A 118 5.34 9.63 17.09
C THR A 118 4.51 8.38 17.32
N PHE A 119 3.58 8.12 16.41
CA PHE A 119 2.73 6.93 16.44
C PHE A 119 2.96 6.09 15.18
N TYR A 120 3.03 4.78 15.37
CA TYR A 120 2.93 3.79 14.30
C TYR A 120 1.57 3.12 14.39
N ILE A 121 0.75 3.36 13.37
CA ILE A 121 -0.58 2.76 13.21
C ILE A 121 -0.45 1.74 12.10
N ASN A 122 -0.78 0.46 12.36
CA ASN A 122 -0.63 -0.58 11.34
C ASN A 122 -1.67 -1.68 11.48
N ASN A 123 -1.91 -2.40 10.40
CA ASN A 123 -2.59 -3.68 10.40
C ASN A 123 -1.68 -4.80 9.87
N ILE A 124 -1.97 -6.02 10.30
CA ILE A 124 -1.28 -7.23 9.87
C ILE A 124 -2.33 -8.18 9.31
N CYS A 125 -2.12 -8.67 8.09
CA CYS A 125 -3.04 -9.60 7.43
C CYS A 125 -2.28 -10.83 6.94
N SER A 126 -2.74 -12.03 7.36
CA SER A 126 -2.17 -13.31 6.91
C SER A 126 -2.65 -13.65 5.51
N HIS A 127 -1.71 -14.06 4.64
CA HIS A 127 -2.05 -14.56 3.30
C HIS A 127 -2.91 -15.82 3.37
N GLU A 128 -2.60 -16.73 4.29
CA GLU A 128 -3.32 -17.99 4.47
C GLU A 128 -4.74 -17.75 4.97
N ALA A 129 -4.92 -16.90 6.00
CA ALA A 129 -6.24 -16.60 6.54
C ALA A 129 -7.12 -15.86 5.52
N ALA A 130 -6.57 -14.89 4.80
CA ALA A 130 -7.28 -14.19 3.74
C ALA A 130 -7.71 -15.14 2.62
N TYR A 131 -6.84 -16.10 2.26
CA TYR A 131 -7.16 -17.09 1.24
C TYR A 131 -8.25 -18.07 1.70
N GLU A 132 -8.21 -18.53 2.95
CA GLU A 132 -9.24 -19.40 3.51
C GLU A 132 -10.63 -18.73 3.51
N GLU A 133 -10.67 -17.43 3.82
CA GLU A 133 -11.93 -16.67 3.88
C GLU A 133 -12.49 -16.32 2.48
N THR A 134 -11.64 -15.88 1.56
CA THR A 134 -12.09 -15.23 0.31
C THR A 134 -11.57 -15.88 -0.98
N GLY A 135 -10.65 -16.84 -0.90
CA GLY A 135 -9.93 -17.39 -2.05
C GLY A 135 -8.89 -16.40 -2.63
N ASN A 136 -8.56 -15.33 -1.91
CA ASN A 136 -7.60 -14.32 -2.33
C ASN A 136 -6.50 -14.11 -1.29
N GLN A 137 -5.32 -13.68 -1.74
CA GLN A 137 -4.21 -13.39 -0.84
C GLN A 137 -4.40 -12.06 -0.08
N ALA A 138 -3.60 -11.86 1.00
CA ALA A 138 -3.70 -10.69 1.86
C ALA A 138 -3.61 -9.34 1.13
N VAL A 139 -2.81 -9.21 0.06
CA VAL A 139 -2.72 -7.94 -0.70
C VAL A 139 -4.07 -7.58 -1.36
N SER A 140 -4.77 -8.56 -1.93
CA SER A 140 -6.12 -8.35 -2.47
C SER A 140 -7.14 -8.09 -1.35
N TYR A 141 -7.01 -8.78 -0.23
CA TYR A 141 -7.88 -8.64 0.94
C TYR A 141 -7.77 -7.24 1.55
N THR A 142 -6.54 -6.77 1.80
CA THR A 142 -6.27 -5.44 2.37
C THR A 142 -6.62 -4.28 1.42
N THR A 143 -6.87 -4.57 0.15
CA THR A 143 -7.38 -3.61 -0.84
C THR A 143 -8.91 -3.67 -0.93
N GLY A 144 -9.47 -4.88 -0.98
CA GLY A 144 -10.90 -5.10 -1.20
C GLY A 144 -11.78 -4.75 0.02
N VAL A 145 -11.33 -5.11 1.23
CA VAL A 145 -12.08 -4.84 2.46
C VAL A 145 -12.27 -3.34 2.70
N PRO A 146 -11.24 -2.46 2.64
CA PRO A 146 -11.44 -1.02 2.75
C PRO A 146 -12.39 -0.45 1.69
N ALA A 147 -12.30 -0.91 0.44
CA ALA A 147 -13.21 -0.48 -0.62
C ALA A 147 -14.67 -0.88 -0.35
N MET A 148 -14.88 -2.09 0.18
CA MET A 148 -16.19 -2.56 0.62
C MET A 148 -16.73 -1.73 1.78
N ILE A 149 -15.90 -1.44 2.79
CA ILE A 149 -16.27 -0.61 3.94
C ILE A 149 -16.65 0.79 3.48
N GLY A 150 -15.86 1.46 2.65
CA GLY A 150 -16.19 2.77 2.09
C GLY A 150 -17.54 2.77 1.36
N SER A 151 -17.81 1.73 0.56
CA SER A 151 -19.10 1.56 -0.10
C SER A 151 -20.25 1.40 0.91
N ALA A 152 -20.06 0.61 1.96
CA ALA A 152 -21.05 0.41 3.02
C ALA A 152 -21.30 1.71 3.81
N MET A 153 -20.26 2.52 4.08
CA MET A 153 -20.36 3.81 4.73
C MET A 153 -21.27 4.76 3.95
N MET A 154 -21.10 4.81 2.62
CA MET A 154 -21.94 5.62 1.74
C MET A 154 -23.37 5.09 1.68
N LEU A 155 -23.57 3.79 1.52
CA LEU A 155 -24.90 3.18 1.44
C LEU A 155 -25.72 3.33 2.73
N THR A 156 -25.04 3.33 3.88
CA THR A 156 -25.68 3.50 5.20
C THR A 156 -25.83 4.97 5.61
N GLY A 157 -25.33 5.91 4.81
CA GLY A 157 -25.38 7.35 5.09
C GLY A 157 -24.43 7.82 6.20
N LYS A 158 -23.50 6.97 6.65
CA LYS A 158 -22.44 7.37 7.58
C LYS A 158 -21.48 8.35 6.91
N TRP A 159 -21.17 8.12 5.64
CA TRP A 159 -20.54 9.09 4.76
C TRP A 159 -21.56 9.58 3.73
N SER A 160 -21.67 10.89 3.54
CA SER A 160 -22.61 11.48 2.60
C SER A 160 -22.05 12.78 2.02
N GLY A 161 -22.45 13.09 0.79
CA GLY A 161 -22.06 14.28 0.07
C GLY A 161 -22.47 14.20 -1.39
N GLU A 162 -22.45 15.35 -2.09
CA GLU A 162 -22.68 15.45 -3.52
C GLU A 162 -21.35 15.66 -4.24
N GLY A 163 -20.97 14.74 -5.14
CA GLY A 163 -19.75 14.86 -5.92
C GLY A 163 -18.73 13.73 -5.68
N VAL A 164 -17.45 14.03 -5.86
CA VAL A 164 -16.32 13.13 -5.64
C VAL A 164 -15.49 13.66 -4.50
N PHE A 165 -15.23 12.82 -3.52
CA PHE A 165 -14.47 13.15 -2.31
C PHE A 165 -13.21 12.29 -2.23
N ASN A 166 -12.14 12.86 -1.66
CA ASN A 166 -10.99 12.08 -1.20
C ASN A 166 -11.27 11.58 0.23
N MET A 167 -10.59 10.52 0.65
CA MET A 167 -10.80 9.92 1.97
C MET A 167 -10.48 10.87 3.12
N GLU A 168 -9.55 11.81 2.92
CA GLU A 168 -9.15 12.83 3.88
C GLU A 168 -10.27 13.85 4.20
N GLU A 169 -11.34 13.87 3.41
CA GLU A 169 -12.52 14.75 3.64
C GLU A 169 -13.59 14.06 4.49
N MET A 170 -13.43 12.76 4.78
CA MET A 170 -14.40 11.95 5.48
C MET A 170 -13.97 11.70 6.93
N ASP A 171 -14.97 11.51 7.80
CA ASP A 171 -14.73 11.10 9.19
C ASP A 171 -14.10 9.69 9.21
N PRO A 172 -12.86 9.52 9.71
CA PRO A 172 -12.20 8.24 9.72
C PRO A 172 -12.70 7.29 10.81
N ASP A 173 -13.22 7.79 11.93
CA ASP A 173 -13.51 6.98 13.12
C ASP A 173 -14.43 5.80 12.82
N PRO A 174 -15.62 5.99 12.22
CA PRO A 174 -16.49 4.85 11.94
C PRO A 174 -15.94 3.89 10.88
N PHE A 175 -15.03 4.37 10.01
CA PHE A 175 -14.33 3.52 9.06
C PHE A 175 -13.29 2.63 9.76
N MET A 176 -12.52 3.21 10.67
CA MET A 176 -11.52 2.49 11.47
C MET A 176 -12.16 1.42 12.37
N ASP A 177 -13.33 1.72 12.96
CA ASP A 177 -14.10 0.72 13.70
C ASP A 177 -14.53 -0.45 12.79
N MET A 178 -15.03 -0.17 11.60
CA MET A 178 -15.43 -1.21 10.66
C MET A 178 -14.27 -2.06 10.14
N LEU A 179 -13.05 -1.53 10.08
CA LEU A 179 -11.86 -2.35 9.77
C LEU A 179 -11.65 -3.46 10.80
N ASN A 180 -11.82 -3.15 12.10
CA ASN A 180 -11.73 -4.14 13.18
C ASN A 180 -12.79 -5.24 13.03
N ASP A 181 -14.02 -4.87 12.66
CA ASP A 181 -15.15 -5.78 12.51
C ASP A 181 -15.07 -6.67 11.26
N HIS A 182 -14.28 -6.25 10.25
CA HIS A 182 -14.21 -6.89 8.94
C HIS A 182 -12.82 -7.49 8.62
N GLY A 183 -12.14 -8.01 9.63
CA GLY A 183 -10.94 -8.84 9.44
C GLY A 183 -9.63 -8.07 9.20
N LEU A 184 -9.64 -6.74 9.34
CA LEU A 184 -8.43 -5.90 9.28
C LEU A 184 -8.23 -5.11 10.57
N PRO A 185 -8.06 -5.79 11.72
CA PRO A 185 -7.80 -5.09 12.97
C PRO A 185 -6.52 -4.29 12.87
N TRP A 186 -6.58 -3.07 13.36
CA TRP A 186 -5.43 -2.17 13.43
C TRP A 186 -4.96 -1.96 14.87
N GLN A 187 -3.72 -1.59 15.01
CA GLN A 187 -3.09 -1.31 16.29
C GLN A 187 -2.29 -0.01 16.23
N VAL A 188 -2.13 0.63 17.40
CA VAL A 188 -1.35 1.85 17.56
C VAL A 188 -0.21 1.57 18.53
N LYS A 189 1.00 2.02 18.17
CA LYS A 189 2.18 2.02 19.03
C LYS A 189 2.75 3.43 19.09
N GLU A 190 2.97 3.95 20.30
CA GLU A 190 3.78 5.14 20.47
C GLU A 190 5.27 4.73 20.37
N LEU A 191 6.02 5.44 19.55
CA LEU A 191 7.45 5.26 19.36
C LEU A 191 8.24 6.29 20.16
N ASP A 192 9.51 5.99 20.47
CA ASP A 192 10.37 6.85 21.27
C ASP A 192 10.71 8.20 20.60
N GLY A 193 10.35 8.38 19.35
CA GLY A 193 10.56 9.63 18.61
C GLY A 193 10.48 9.46 17.09
N PRO A 194 10.77 10.53 16.33
CA PRO A 194 10.69 10.54 14.88
C PRO A 194 11.56 9.49 14.22
N VAL A 195 11.03 8.83 13.20
CA VAL A 195 11.76 7.82 12.43
C VAL A 195 12.57 8.49 11.32
N GLY A 196 13.89 8.28 11.33
CA GLY A 196 14.89 9.02 10.55
C GLY A 196 15.08 8.59 9.09
N PHE A 197 14.09 7.95 8.42
CA PHE A 197 14.24 7.53 7.01
C PHE A 197 13.46 8.34 5.99
#